data_cee41741552ba970bb3aac62549712aa
#
_entry.id   cee41741552ba970bb3aac62549712aa
#
_cell.length_a   1.000
_cell.length_b   1.000
_cell.length_c   1.000
_cell.angle_alpha   90.00
_cell.angle_beta   90.00
_cell.angle_gamma   90.00
#
_symmetry.space_group_name_H-M   'P 1'
#
loop_
_entity.id
_entity.type
_entity.pdbx_description
1 polymer ?
#
loop_
_entity_poly.entity_id
_entity_poly.type
_entity_poly.pdbx_seq_one_letter_code
_entity_poly.pdbx_strand_id
1 'polypeptide(L)'
;ALRCAPKEACGVVVDGKYWPCRNVADNPCADFAIDPRDYAMAAFFGTVEAIVHSHPNGGEASEADRRACIGTKVPWHIWSLPNKQWSTIAP
;
A
#
# COMPACT_ATOMS: atom_id res chain seq x y z
N ALA A 1 -2.48 25.64 1.94
CA ALA A 1 -1.95 24.33 1.68
C ALA A 1 -2.96 23.50 0.91
N LEU A 2 -2.48 22.75 -0.05
CA LEU A 2 -3.34 21.84 -0.77
C LEU A 2 -3.79 20.73 0.17
N ARG A 3 -5.08 20.57 0.19
CA ARG A 3 -5.66 19.48 0.93
C ARG A 3 -5.93 18.36 -0.05
N CYS A 4 -5.36 17.22 0.20
CA CYS A 4 -5.74 16.03 -0.51
C CYS A 4 -6.57 15.17 0.43
N ALA A 5 -7.66 14.73 -0.06
CA ALA A 5 -8.49 13.79 0.67
C ALA A 5 -9.14 12.88 -0.36
N PRO A 6 -9.10 11.60 -0.14
CA PRO A 6 -8.42 10.95 0.99
C PRO A 6 -6.94 10.76 0.74
N LYS A 7 -6.20 10.48 1.80
CA LYS A 7 -4.82 10.03 1.70
C LYS A 7 -4.79 8.61 1.15
N GLU A 8 -3.66 8.21 0.56
CA GLU A 8 -3.47 6.81 0.21
C GLU A 8 -3.45 5.98 1.49
N ALA A 9 -4.30 4.97 1.54
CA ALA A 9 -4.28 4.01 2.63
C ALA A 9 -3.27 2.92 2.28
N CYS A 10 -2.62 2.35 3.28
CA CYS A 10 -1.69 1.26 3.06
C CYS A 10 -1.75 0.25 4.20
N GLY A 11 -1.23 -0.93 3.94
CA GLY A 11 -1.15 -1.99 4.91
C GLY A 11 -0.50 -3.23 4.33
N VAL A 12 -0.52 -4.29 5.10
CA VAL A 12 0.06 -5.57 4.70
C VAL A 12 -0.93 -6.70 4.96
N VAL A 13 -0.71 -7.83 4.31
CA VAL A 13 -1.47 -9.05 4.58
C VAL A 13 -0.54 -10.03 5.29
N VAL A 14 -0.99 -10.53 6.43
CA VAL A 14 -0.25 -11.51 7.25
C VAL A 14 -1.21 -12.64 7.59
N ASP A 15 -0.87 -13.86 7.19
CA ASP A 15 -1.70 -15.05 7.42
C ASP A 15 -3.16 -14.86 6.97
N GLY A 16 -3.34 -14.25 5.81
CA GLY A 16 -4.65 -14.00 5.22
C GLY A 16 -5.42 -12.84 5.85
N LYS A 17 -4.83 -12.12 6.78
CA LYS A 17 -5.47 -10.99 7.45
C LYS A 17 -4.84 -9.67 7.04
N TYR A 18 -5.69 -8.68 6.77
CA TYR A 18 -5.22 -7.33 6.47
C TYR A 18 -4.85 -6.60 7.75
N TRP A 19 -3.65 -6.03 7.75
CA TRP A 19 -3.14 -5.18 8.83
C TRP A 19 -2.98 -3.77 8.30
N PRO A 20 -3.90 -2.86 8.68
CA PRO A 20 -3.74 -1.47 8.27
C PRO A 20 -2.51 -0.86 8.92
N CYS A 21 -1.78 -0.08 8.12
CA CYS A 21 -0.58 0.61 8.57
C CYS A 21 -0.71 2.09 8.30
N ARG A 22 -0.04 2.91 9.09
CA ARG A 22 -0.05 4.35 8.85
C ARG A 22 0.78 4.67 7.62
N ASN A 23 0.29 5.64 6.86
CA ASN A 23 1.01 6.19 5.73
C ASN A 23 1.82 7.39 6.25
N VAL A 24 3.14 7.23 6.32
CA VAL A 24 4.06 8.25 6.82
C VAL A 24 4.82 8.96 5.70
N ALA A 25 4.32 8.86 4.47
CA ALA A 25 4.92 9.56 3.35
C ALA A 25 4.85 11.07 3.52
N ASP A 26 5.82 11.79 2.99
CA ASP A 26 5.83 13.26 3.03
C ASP A 26 4.61 13.84 2.32
N ASN A 27 4.18 13.20 1.24
CA ASN A 27 2.98 13.60 0.51
C ASN A 27 2.02 12.41 0.45
N PRO A 28 1.25 12.14 1.52
CA PRO A 28 0.42 10.94 1.61
C PRO A 28 -0.75 10.93 0.62
N CYS A 29 -1.00 12.02 -0.07
CA CYS A 29 -2.03 12.09 -1.10
C CYS A 29 -1.56 11.54 -2.44
N ALA A 30 -0.27 11.59 -2.68
CA ALA A 30 0.33 11.14 -3.94
C ALA A 30 1.15 9.86 -3.77
N ASP A 31 1.61 9.59 -2.57
CA ASP A 31 2.50 8.46 -2.26
C ASP A 31 2.09 7.77 -0.99
N PHE A 32 2.67 6.59 -0.78
CA PHE A 32 2.58 5.97 0.53
C PHE A 32 3.95 5.48 0.99
N ALA A 33 4.13 5.49 2.30
CA ALA A 33 5.26 4.85 2.94
C ALA A 33 4.71 4.23 4.22
N ILE A 34 4.86 2.92 4.36
CA ILE A 34 4.35 2.21 5.53
C ILE A 34 5.16 2.60 6.74
N ASP A 35 4.48 2.97 7.83
CA ASP A 35 5.14 3.23 9.11
C ASP A 35 5.95 1.99 9.50
N PRO A 36 7.28 2.13 9.68
CA PRO A 36 8.13 0.98 10.02
C PRO A 36 7.72 0.27 11.30
N ARG A 37 7.12 0.98 12.26
CA ARG A 37 6.65 0.37 13.50
C ARG A 37 5.42 -0.49 13.28
N ASP A 38 4.50 -0.02 12.43
CA ASP A 38 3.31 -0.79 12.09
C ASP A 38 3.69 -2.03 11.29
N TYR A 39 4.63 -1.89 10.36
CA TYR A 39 5.15 -3.02 9.58
C TYR A 39 5.81 -4.06 10.49
N ALA A 40 6.67 -3.61 11.40
CA ALA A 40 7.38 -4.51 12.31
C ALA A 40 6.39 -5.26 13.21
N MET A 41 5.34 -4.59 13.67
CA MET A 41 4.31 -5.22 14.49
C MET A 41 3.61 -6.34 13.71
N ALA A 42 3.21 -6.07 12.47
CA ALA A 42 2.55 -7.08 11.63
C ALA A 42 3.49 -8.25 11.36
N ALA A 43 4.75 -7.98 11.03
CA ALA A 43 5.75 -9.00 10.72
C ALA A 43 6.10 -9.86 11.95
N PHE A 44 5.89 -9.34 13.14
CA PHE A 44 6.07 -10.11 14.38
C PHE A 44 5.05 -11.24 14.49
N PHE A 45 3.84 -11.04 13.99
CA PHE A 45 2.76 -12.02 14.12
C PHE A 45 2.71 -13.05 12.99
N GLY A 46 3.50 -12.88 11.95
CA GLY A 46 3.54 -13.83 10.85
C GLY A 46 4.32 -13.31 9.67
N THR A 47 4.23 -14.05 8.56
CA THR A 47 4.93 -13.68 7.33
C THR A 47 4.11 -12.67 6.55
N VAL A 48 4.74 -11.57 6.13
CA VAL A 48 4.09 -10.59 5.24
C VAL A 48 3.95 -11.23 3.86
N GLU A 49 2.70 -11.38 3.42
CA GLU A 49 2.36 -12.07 2.17
C GLU A 49 2.13 -11.11 1.01
N ALA A 50 1.72 -9.88 1.32
CA ALA A 50 1.39 -8.89 0.30
C ALA A 50 1.41 -7.49 0.90
N ILE A 51 1.60 -6.50 0.04
CA ILE A 51 1.43 -5.08 0.37
C ILE A 51 0.11 -4.62 -0.25
N VAL A 52 -0.62 -3.78 0.47
CA VAL A 52 -1.90 -3.23 0.01
C VAL A 52 -1.85 -1.73 0.10
N HIS A 53 -2.27 -1.04 -0.95
CA HIS A 53 -2.49 0.40 -0.87
C HIS A 53 -3.61 0.83 -1.81
N SER A 54 -4.12 2.04 -1.57
CA SER A 54 -5.20 2.60 -2.37
C SER A 54 -4.69 3.69 -3.30
N HIS A 55 -5.37 3.84 -4.43
CA HIS A 55 -5.21 5.00 -5.33
C HIS A 55 -6.50 5.81 -5.25
N PRO A 56 -6.55 6.86 -4.40
CA PRO A 56 -7.78 7.62 -4.19
C PRO A 56 -8.31 8.31 -5.46
N ASN A 57 -7.40 8.70 -6.34
CA ASN A 57 -7.74 9.37 -7.58
C ASN A 57 -7.75 8.40 -8.78
N GLY A 58 -7.64 7.11 -8.51
CA GLY A 58 -7.64 6.08 -9.55
C GLY A 58 -6.30 5.90 -10.21
N GLY A 59 -6.33 5.20 -11.33
CA GLY A 59 -5.13 4.91 -12.10
C GLY A 59 -4.55 3.54 -11.78
N GLU A 60 -3.71 3.08 -12.68
CA GLU A 60 -3.00 1.82 -12.54
C GLU A 60 -1.75 1.99 -11.67
N ALA A 61 -1.10 0.89 -11.37
CA ALA A 61 0.18 0.91 -10.67
C ALA A 61 1.17 1.80 -11.42
N SER A 62 1.82 2.71 -10.68
CA SER A 62 2.84 3.56 -11.26
C SER A 62 4.13 2.77 -11.45
N GLU A 63 5.06 3.36 -12.21
CA GLU A 63 6.38 2.74 -12.35
C GLU A 63 7.10 2.67 -11.01
N ALA A 64 6.93 3.67 -10.16
CA ALA A 64 7.47 3.65 -8.80
C ALA A 64 6.89 2.50 -7.99
N ASP A 65 5.58 2.25 -8.11
CA ASP A 65 4.93 1.11 -7.47
C ASP A 65 5.56 -0.20 -7.93
N ARG A 66 5.78 -0.35 -9.24
CA ARG A 66 6.34 -1.57 -9.80
C ARG A 66 7.77 -1.82 -9.32
N ARG A 67 8.59 -0.78 -9.26
CA ARG A 67 9.96 -0.88 -8.75
C ARG A 67 9.99 -1.28 -7.28
N ALA A 68 9.14 -0.64 -6.48
CA ALA A 68 9.07 -0.95 -5.07
C ALA A 68 8.53 -2.37 -4.83
N CYS A 69 7.57 -2.79 -5.65
CA CYS A 69 7.03 -4.15 -5.58
C CYS A 69 8.13 -5.20 -5.79
N ILE A 70 8.99 -4.99 -6.79
CA ILE A 70 10.12 -5.89 -7.03
C ILE A 70 11.02 -5.95 -5.79
N GLY A 71 11.27 -4.80 -5.16
CA GLY A 71 12.10 -4.74 -3.97
C GLY A 71 11.52 -5.46 -2.76
N THR A 72 10.21 -5.50 -2.63
CA THR A 72 9.56 -6.17 -1.49
C THR A 72 9.43 -7.68 -1.69
N LYS A 73 9.53 -8.15 -2.92
CA LYS A 73 9.44 -9.58 -3.28
C LYS A 73 8.10 -10.23 -2.93
N VAL A 74 7.06 -9.44 -2.76
CA VAL A 74 5.70 -9.92 -2.51
C VAL A 74 4.74 -9.20 -3.46
N PRO A 75 3.57 -9.80 -3.75
CA PRO A 75 2.60 -9.13 -4.60
C PRO A 75 2.03 -7.89 -3.91
N TRP A 76 1.61 -6.93 -4.72
CA TRP A 76 0.97 -5.70 -4.29
C TRP A 76 -0.47 -5.68 -4.79
N HIS A 77 -1.39 -5.41 -3.90
CA HIS A 77 -2.81 -5.23 -4.23
C HIS A 77 -3.16 -3.76 -4.12
N ILE A 78 -3.71 -3.21 -5.18
CA ILE A 78 -4.01 -1.79 -5.28
C ILE A 78 -5.51 -1.60 -5.44
N TRP A 79 -6.11 -0.84 -4.54
CA TRP A 79 -7.53 -0.49 -4.59
C TRP A 79 -7.71 0.87 -5.24
N SER A 80 -8.38 0.91 -6.38
CA SER A 80 -8.69 2.15 -7.08
C SER A 80 -10.08 2.62 -6.64
N LEU A 81 -10.14 3.73 -5.92
CA LEU A 81 -11.39 4.22 -5.36
C LEU A 81 -12.41 4.68 -6.40
N PRO A 82 -12.04 5.46 -7.41
CA PRO A 82 -13.02 5.89 -8.40
C PRO A 82 -13.69 4.74 -9.14
N ASN A 83 -12.92 3.72 -9.47
CA ASN A 83 -13.41 2.56 -10.21
C ASN A 83 -13.91 1.43 -9.31
N LYS A 84 -13.60 1.50 -8.03
CA LYS A 84 -13.88 0.44 -7.05
C LYS A 84 -13.39 -0.91 -7.55
N GLN A 85 -12.15 -0.93 -8.00
CA GLN A 85 -11.52 -2.13 -8.57
C GLN A 85 -10.19 -2.42 -7.92
N TRP A 86 -9.92 -3.71 -7.76
CA TRP A 86 -8.61 -4.18 -7.35
C TRP A 86 -7.75 -4.46 -8.56
N SER A 87 -6.48 -4.14 -8.43
CA SER A 87 -5.46 -4.64 -9.35
C SER A 87 -4.32 -5.23 -8.53
N THR A 88 -3.58 -6.15 -9.15
CA THR A 88 -2.47 -6.82 -8.49
C THR A 88 -1.26 -6.76 -9.40
N ILE A 89 -0.11 -6.41 -8.82
CA ILE A 89 1.17 -6.50 -9.54
C ILE A 89 2.05 -7.51 -8.82
N ALA A 90 2.79 -8.27 -9.63
CA ALA A 90 3.74 -9.25 -9.11
C ALA A 90 5.14 -8.66 -9.08
N PRO A 91 5.97 -9.10 -8.11
CA PRO A 91 7.34 -8.62 -8.03
C PRO A 91 8.23 -9.08 -9.19
#